data_6775ac7619825c6ca7d831e30087188c
#
_entry.id   6775ac7619825c6ca7d831e30087188c
#
_cell.length_a   1.000
_cell.length_b   1.000
_cell.length_c   1.000
_cell.angle_alpha   90.00
_cell.angle_beta   90.00
_cell.angle_gamma   90.00
#
_symmetry.space_group_name_H-M   'P 1'
#
loop_
_entity.id
_entity.type
_entity.pdbx_description
1 polymer ?
#
loop_
_entity_poly.entity_id
_entity_poly.type
_entity_poly.pdbx_seq_one_letter_code
_entity_poly.pdbx_strand_id
1 'polypeptide(L)'
;GSNEQEREIFSMKNSENDYIQSLFQILPGLLTAFLVACLSKFLAIWLPSLGAATIAILLGIFLGNTFVRGANLNRGTKVAESKLLEFSVVLLGTTVTFQTIAQIGLQGVAFILIQMSLTIIFAYLIGKKLAFSDNMSLLMAGGNAVCGSSAIASIAPAIQADEEEKGQIITLVNLLGTVLMLTLPILSGILYGTNLLARSALIGGTLQSVGQVVASANMVNENAVQLAMLFKIMRIVLLVAVVYLFGRFKQSKTAESEAELVEVTKKSSALPWYVVGFFIACVFNSLIHFPVVISETAHFFSSWFEITALAAIGLRLDFKKFFQEGKRFLIYGLSVGTVQVVLAILLLALLQF
;
A
#
# COMPACT_ATOMS: atom_id res chain seq x y z
N GLY A 1 -5.21 43.85 29.31
CA GLY A 1 -6.42 43.33 28.65
C GLY A 1 -6.47 43.62 27.15
N SER A 2 -6.28 44.87 26.68
CA SER A 2 -6.40 45.18 25.24
C SER A 2 -5.19 44.73 24.42
N ASN A 3 -4.00 44.80 24.97
CA ASN A 3 -2.76 44.39 24.29
C ASN A 3 -2.59 42.87 24.12
N GLU A 4 -3.21 42.10 24.98
CA GLU A 4 -3.21 40.63 24.86
C GLU A 4 -4.21 40.16 23.81
N GLN A 5 -5.39 40.73 23.76
CA GLN A 5 -6.39 40.45 22.73
C GLN A 5 -5.92 40.84 21.32
N GLU A 6 -5.24 41.98 21.19
CA GLU A 6 -4.65 42.40 19.91
C GLU A 6 -3.55 41.43 19.44
N ARG A 7 -2.72 40.93 20.36
CA ARG A 7 -1.69 39.91 20.06
C ARG A 7 -2.29 38.55 19.66
N GLU A 8 -3.34 38.15 20.34
CA GLU A 8 -4.05 36.93 20.00
C GLU A 8 -4.71 37.02 18.62
N ILE A 9 -5.39 38.14 18.34
CA ILE A 9 -6.02 38.38 17.02
C ILE A 9 -4.97 38.45 15.91
N PHE A 10 -3.82 39.10 16.15
CA PHE A 10 -2.71 39.18 15.21
C PHE A 10 -2.06 37.81 14.97
N SER A 11 -1.89 37.03 16.05
CA SER A 11 -1.39 35.64 15.96
C SER A 11 -2.32 34.73 15.19
N MET A 12 -3.64 34.82 15.45
CA MET A 12 -4.66 34.05 14.71
C MET A 12 -4.69 34.44 13.23
N LYS A 13 -4.61 35.71 12.91
CA LYS A 13 -4.62 36.21 11.54
C LYS A 13 -3.37 35.84 10.75
N ASN A 14 -2.22 35.78 11.39
CA ASN A 14 -0.99 35.28 10.79
C ASN A 14 -1.05 33.76 10.56
N SER A 15 -1.58 33.03 11.53
CA SER A 15 -1.80 31.58 11.43
C SER A 15 -2.77 31.24 10.29
N GLU A 16 -3.84 32.02 10.12
CA GLU A 16 -4.82 31.85 9.06
C GLU A 16 -4.23 32.16 7.67
N ASN A 17 -3.42 33.22 7.58
CA ASN A 17 -2.70 33.55 6.34
C ASN A 17 -1.67 32.48 5.94
N ASP A 18 -0.95 31.93 6.90
CA ASP A 18 0.02 30.86 6.67
C ASP A 18 -0.68 29.58 6.22
N TYR A 19 -1.85 29.29 6.78
CA TYR A 19 -2.67 28.15 6.39
C TYR A 19 -3.21 28.29 4.96
N ILE A 20 -3.71 29.46 4.60
CA ILE A 20 -4.19 29.76 3.24
C ILE A 20 -3.07 29.67 2.22
N GLN A 21 -1.88 30.23 2.52
CA GLN A 21 -0.70 30.11 1.64
C GLN A 21 -0.27 28.66 1.45
N SER A 22 -0.31 27.86 2.52
CA SER A 22 -0.01 26.44 2.47
C SER A 22 -0.99 25.69 1.57
N LEU A 23 -2.29 25.98 1.64
CA LEU A 23 -3.31 25.42 0.76
C LEU A 23 -3.06 25.79 -0.72
N PHE A 24 -2.70 27.02 -1.00
CA PHE A 24 -2.37 27.46 -2.38
C PHE A 24 -1.13 26.76 -2.94
N GLN A 25 -0.17 26.41 -2.10
CA GLN A 25 1.02 25.67 -2.53
C GLN A 25 0.76 24.20 -2.80
N ILE A 26 -0.21 23.61 -2.12
CA ILE A 26 -0.62 22.22 -2.28
C ILE A 26 -1.51 22.02 -3.51
N LEU A 27 -2.34 23.01 -3.82
CA LEU A 27 -3.40 22.91 -4.81
C LEU A 27 -2.94 22.50 -6.22
N PRO A 28 -1.86 23.04 -6.81
CA PRO A 28 -1.42 22.66 -8.15
C PRO A 28 -1.10 21.17 -8.29
N GLY A 29 -0.31 20.63 -7.37
CA GLY A 29 0.07 19.21 -7.38
C GLY A 29 -1.10 18.27 -7.11
N LEU A 30 -1.95 18.63 -6.16
CA LEU A 30 -3.14 17.87 -5.82
C LEU A 30 -4.13 17.82 -6.97
N LEU A 31 -4.39 18.96 -7.62
CA LEU A 31 -5.27 19.01 -8.81
C LEU A 31 -4.69 18.22 -9.98
N THR A 32 -3.39 18.30 -10.21
CA THR A 32 -2.72 17.53 -11.26
C THR A 32 -2.89 16.03 -11.02
N ALA A 33 -2.64 15.56 -9.80
CA ALA A 33 -2.84 14.16 -9.42
C ALA A 33 -4.30 13.73 -9.57
N PHE A 34 -5.24 14.56 -9.18
CA PHE A 34 -6.68 14.30 -9.33
C PHE A 34 -7.10 14.24 -10.81
N LEU A 35 -6.60 15.12 -11.66
CA LEU A 35 -6.87 15.10 -13.09
C LEU A 35 -6.32 13.81 -13.74
N VAL A 36 -5.13 13.40 -13.35
CA VAL A 36 -4.57 12.11 -13.79
C VAL A 36 -5.45 10.94 -13.31
N ALA A 37 -5.96 11.01 -12.09
CA ALA A 37 -6.89 10.01 -11.56
C ALA A 37 -8.19 9.95 -12.35
N CYS A 38 -8.77 11.11 -12.70
CA CYS A 38 -9.97 11.19 -13.53
C CYS A 38 -9.73 10.58 -14.91
N LEU A 39 -8.63 10.94 -15.54
CA LEU A 39 -8.24 10.38 -16.84
C LEU A 39 -8.02 8.87 -16.74
N SER A 40 -7.43 8.39 -15.67
CA SER A 40 -7.21 6.97 -15.43
C SER A 40 -8.51 6.20 -15.28
N LYS A 41 -9.48 6.76 -14.56
CA LYS A 41 -10.82 6.16 -14.45
C LYS A 41 -11.54 6.12 -15.79
N PHE A 42 -11.41 7.17 -16.59
CA PHE A 42 -11.96 7.22 -17.94
C PHE A 42 -11.33 6.15 -18.84
N LEU A 43 -10.00 6.03 -18.83
CA LEU A 43 -9.28 5.03 -19.60
C LEU A 43 -9.56 3.60 -19.13
N ALA A 44 -9.87 3.41 -17.86
CA ALA A 44 -10.23 2.11 -17.31
C ALA A 44 -11.55 1.56 -17.88
N ILE A 45 -12.44 2.41 -18.39
CA ILE A 45 -13.65 1.97 -19.10
C ILE A 45 -13.29 1.21 -20.37
N TRP A 46 -12.22 1.64 -21.05
CA TRP A 46 -11.72 1.02 -22.30
C TRP A 46 -10.74 -0.11 -22.03
N LEU A 47 -10.07 -0.09 -20.87
CA LEU A 47 -9.05 -1.06 -20.46
C LEU A 47 -9.39 -1.64 -19.08
N PRO A 48 -10.53 -2.34 -18.94
CA PRO A 48 -11.00 -2.81 -17.63
C PRO A 48 -10.07 -3.83 -16.99
N SER A 49 -9.27 -4.54 -17.79
CA SER A 49 -8.31 -5.53 -17.30
C SER A 49 -7.14 -4.92 -16.52
N LEU A 50 -6.76 -3.66 -16.78
CA LEU A 50 -5.70 -2.97 -16.05
C LEU A 50 -6.20 -2.36 -14.75
N GLY A 51 -7.41 -1.83 -14.73
CA GLY A 51 -7.96 -1.10 -13.60
C GLY A 51 -7.44 0.34 -13.51
N ALA A 52 -8.23 1.21 -12.88
CA ALA A 52 -7.91 2.63 -12.79
C ALA A 52 -6.64 2.91 -11.97
N ALA A 53 -6.41 2.15 -10.90
CA ALA A 53 -5.23 2.32 -10.04
C ALA A 53 -3.93 2.06 -10.80
N THR A 54 -3.87 0.99 -11.57
CA THR A 54 -2.71 0.65 -12.40
C THR A 54 -2.48 1.68 -13.49
N ILE A 55 -3.54 2.10 -14.18
CA ILE A 55 -3.46 3.15 -15.21
C ILE A 55 -2.97 4.45 -14.60
N ALA A 56 -3.44 4.82 -13.41
CA ALA A 56 -3.05 6.04 -12.72
C ALA A 56 -1.54 6.09 -12.45
N ILE A 57 -0.96 5.02 -11.93
CA ILE A 57 0.47 5.00 -11.65
C ILE A 57 1.30 5.03 -12.94
N LEU A 58 0.92 4.24 -13.94
CA LEU A 58 1.62 4.20 -15.22
C LEU A 58 1.53 5.54 -15.97
N LEU A 59 0.34 6.13 -16.00
CA LEU A 59 0.12 7.43 -16.61
C LEU A 59 0.86 8.54 -15.86
N GLY A 60 0.85 8.49 -14.53
CA GLY A 60 1.63 9.40 -13.68
C GLY A 60 3.12 9.30 -13.96
N ILE A 61 3.66 8.10 -14.08
CA ILE A 61 5.07 7.88 -14.44
C ILE A 61 5.37 8.48 -15.81
N PHE A 62 4.55 8.20 -16.80
CA PHE A 62 4.74 8.72 -18.15
C PHE A 62 4.71 10.25 -18.17
N LEU A 63 3.68 10.87 -17.60
CA LEU A 63 3.53 12.32 -17.56
C LEU A 63 4.60 13.00 -16.73
N GLY A 64 4.94 12.44 -15.57
CA GLY A 64 5.97 12.99 -14.68
C GLY A 64 7.37 12.96 -15.28
N ASN A 65 7.63 12.07 -16.22
CA ASN A 65 8.92 11.96 -16.91
C ASN A 65 8.97 12.67 -18.26
N THR A 66 7.85 13.16 -18.77
CA THR A 66 7.76 13.82 -20.09
C THR A 66 7.29 15.27 -20.01
N PHE A 67 5.99 15.47 -19.76
CA PHE A 67 5.35 16.80 -19.93
C PHE A 67 5.08 17.52 -18.61
N VAL A 68 4.84 16.79 -17.54
CA VAL A 68 4.40 17.34 -16.25
C VAL A 68 5.56 17.35 -15.28
N ARG A 69 6.45 18.31 -15.46
CA ARG A 69 7.64 18.51 -14.62
C ARG A 69 7.62 19.93 -14.06
N GLY A 70 7.23 20.08 -12.83
CA GLY A 70 7.26 21.39 -12.18
C GLY A 70 7.53 21.26 -10.70
N ALA A 71 8.45 22.08 -10.18
CA ALA A 71 8.74 22.13 -8.75
C ALA A 71 7.52 22.59 -7.94
N ASN A 72 6.60 23.34 -8.54
CA ASN A 72 5.36 23.81 -7.92
C ASN A 72 4.34 22.67 -7.66
N LEU A 73 4.49 21.52 -8.31
CA LEU A 73 3.63 20.35 -8.13
C LEU A 73 4.07 19.47 -6.95
N ASN A 74 5.29 19.63 -6.47
CA ASN A 74 5.91 18.72 -5.53
C ASN A 74 5.18 18.65 -4.18
N ARG A 75 4.71 19.77 -3.66
CA ARG A 75 4.02 19.84 -2.37
C ARG A 75 2.65 19.16 -2.40
N GLY A 76 1.88 19.41 -3.45
CA GLY A 76 0.56 18.83 -3.63
C GLY A 76 0.60 17.34 -3.92
N THR A 77 1.52 16.90 -4.75
CA THR A 77 1.71 15.47 -5.03
C THR A 77 2.20 14.71 -3.81
N LYS A 78 3.02 15.32 -2.96
CA LYS A 78 3.43 14.72 -1.68
C LYS A 78 2.25 14.53 -0.72
N VAL A 79 1.37 15.51 -0.62
CA VAL A 79 0.14 15.40 0.18
C VAL A 79 -0.77 14.31 -0.36
N ALA A 80 -0.96 14.23 -1.67
CA ALA A 80 -1.76 13.18 -2.30
C ALA A 80 -1.17 11.79 -2.04
N GLU A 81 0.13 11.64 -2.21
CA GLU A 81 0.85 10.37 -1.98
C GLU A 81 0.71 9.86 -0.55
N SER A 82 0.76 10.76 0.45
CA SER A 82 0.72 10.38 1.86
C SER A 82 -0.68 10.48 2.46
N LYS A 83 -1.27 11.66 2.49
CA LYS A 83 -2.55 11.91 3.21
C LYS A 83 -3.74 11.20 2.57
N LEU A 84 -3.88 11.26 1.26
CA LEU A 84 -4.98 10.58 0.58
C LEU A 84 -4.88 9.06 0.71
N LEU A 85 -3.67 8.51 0.67
CA LEU A 85 -3.46 7.09 0.89
C LEU A 85 -3.82 6.68 2.32
N GLU A 86 -3.42 7.47 3.32
CA GLU A 86 -3.80 7.25 4.73
C GLU A 86 -5.32 7.25 4.92
N PHE A 87 -6.01 8.24 4.38
CA PHE A 87 -7.48 8.29 4.43
C PHE A 87 -8.13 7.11 3.72
N SER A 88 -7.58 6.67 2.58
CA SER A 88 -8.10 5.50 1.88
C SER A 88 -8.02 4.23 2.73
N VAL A 89 -6.93 4.07 3.48
CA VAL A 89 -6.74 2.94 4.39
C VAL A 89 -7.77 2.95 5.53
N VAL A 90 -8.01 4.08 6.15
CA VAL A 90 -9.03 4.21 7.22
C VAL A 90 -10.41 3.87 6.69
N LEU A 91 -10.78 4.40 5.53
CA LEU A 91 -12.08 4.14 4.91
C LEU A 91 -12.25 2.67 4.53
N LEU A 92 -11.18 2.01 4.12
CA LEU A 92 -11.21 0.58 3.83
C LEU A 92 -11.61 -0.24 5.07
N GLY A 93 -11.21 0.18 6.27
CA GLY A 93 -11.61 -0.46 7.52
C GLY A 93 -13.12 -0.54 7.73
N THR A 94 -13.90 0.39 7.16
CA THR A 94 -15.37 0.36 7.25
C THR A 94 -16.02 -0.73 6.40
N THR A 95 -15.27 -1.36 5.51
CA THR A 95 -15.75 -2.43 4.62
C THR A 95 -15.35 -3.82 5.09
N VAL A 96 -14.54 -3.92 6.14
CA VAL A 96 -13.94 -5.16 6.65
C VAL A 96 -14.55 -5.53 7.99
N THR A 97 -14.86 -6.82 8.20
CA THR A 97 -15.28 -7.39 9.48
C THR A 97 -14.45 -8.61 9.84
N PHE A 98 -14.36 -8.92 11.13
CA PHE A 98 -13.73 -10.16 11.60
C PHE A 98 -14.51 -11.41 11.18
N GLN A 99 -15.83 -11.30 11.07
CA GLN A 99 -16.69 -12.38 10.56
C GLN A 99 -16.39 -12.72 9.11
N THR A 100 -16.10 -11.71 8.27
CA THR A 100 -15.69 -11.89 6.88
C THR A 100 -14.37 -12.70 6.81
N ILE A 101 -13.44 -12.39 7.68
CA ILE A 101 -12.17 -13.12 7.78
C ILE A 101 -12.37 -14.58 8.20
N ALA A 102 -13.31 -14.83 9.11
CA ALA A 102 -13.61 -16.19 9.57
C ALA A 102 -14.11 -17.12 8.46
N GLN A 103 -14.66 -16.58 7.38
CA GLN A 103 -15.11 -17.39 6.22
C GLN A 103 -13.98 -18.08 5.48
N ILE A 104 -12.75 -17.59 5.57
CA ILE A 104 -11.56 -18.23 4.94
C ILE A 104 -11.25 -19.57 5.59
N GLY A 105 -11.61 -19.74 6.86
CA GLY A 105 -11.32 -20.93 7.64
C GLY A 105 -9.87 -21.00 8.13
N LEU A 106 -9.59 -22.01 8.97
CA LEU A 106 -8.28 -22.18 9.58
C LEU A 106 -7.17 -22.46 8.55
N GLN A 107 -7.49 -23.19 7.50
CA GLN A 107 -6.56 -23.50 6.41
C GLN A 107 -6.12 -22.23 5.67
N GLY A 108 -7.06 -21.33 5.35
CA GLY A 108 -6.77 -20.05 4.73
C GLY A 108 -5.98 -19.10 5.63
N VAL A 109 -6.30 -19.07 6.92
CA VAL A 109 -5.54 -18.30 7.91
C VAL A 109 -4.09 -18.80 8.01
N ALA A 110 -3.90 -20.12 8.10
CA ALA A 110 -2.58 -20.73 8.13
C ALA A 110 -1.78 -20.39 6.86
N PHE A 111 -2.39 -20.51 5.70
CA PHE A 111 -1.78 -20.11 4.43
C PHE A 111 -1.28 -18.68 4.46
N ILE A 112 -2.13 -17.73 4.83
CA ILE A 112 -1.78 -16.30 4.86
C ILE A 112 -0.66 -16.02 5.85
N LEU A 113 -0.73 -16.55 7.06
CA LEU A 113 0.30 -16.34 8.10
C LEU A 113 1.67 -16.86 7.66
N ILE A 114 1.72 -18.07 7.11
CA ILE A 114 2.96 -18.67 6.65
C ILE A 114 3.48 -17.94 5.40
N GLN A 115 2.61 -17.65 4.45
CA GLN A 115 2.97 -16.93 3.21
C GLN A 115 3.53 -15.56 3.53
N MET A 116 2.90 -14.78 4.40
CA MET A 116 3.38 -13.48 4.82
C MET A 116 4.73 -13.57 5.51
N SER A 117 4.88 -14.49 6.45
CA SER A 117 6.12 -14.69 7.21
C SER A 117 7.28 -15.06 6.29
N LEU A 118 7.09 -16.01 5.39
CA LEU A 118 8.12 -16.44 4.44
C LEU A 118 8.43 -15.34 3.42
N THR A 119 7.44 -14.63 2.92
CA THR A 119 7.65 -13.50 2.01
C THR A 119 8.49 -12.42 2.68
N ILE A 120 8.21 -12.07 3.93
CA ILE A 120 8.98 -11.09 4.70
C ILE A 120 10.44 -11.54 4.83
N ILE A 121 10.66 -12.77 5.25
CA ILE A 121 12.01 -13.32 5.46
C ILE A 121 12.81 -13.32 4.17
N PHE A 122 12.25 -13.87 3.09
CA PHE A 122 12.96 -13.97 1.81
C PHE A 122 13.16 -12.61 1.16
N ALA A 123 12.18 -11.72 1.18
CA ALA A 123 12.34 -10.37 0.62
C ALA A 123 13.42 -9.58 1.35
N TYR A 124 13.48 -9.69 2.68
CA TYR A 124 14.54 -9.08 3.47
C TYR A 124 15.92 -9.66 3.16
N LEU A 125 16.05 -10.98 3.16
CA LEU A 125 17.33 -11.66 2.89
C LEU A 125 17.84 -11.40 1.47
N ILE A 126 16.97 -11.44 0.47
CA ILE A 126 17.33 -11.11 -0.92
C ILE A 126 17.78 -9.65 -1.03
N GLY A 127 17.09 -8.73 -0.35
CA GLY A 127 17.46 -7.33 -0.31
C GLY A 127 18.85 -7.11 0.28
N LYS A 128 19.15 -7.77 1.39
CA LYS A 128 20.47 -7.71 2.02
C LYS A 128 21.56 -8.32 1.14
N LYS A 129 21.27 -9.42 0.49
CA LYS A 129 22.22 -10.06 -0.46
C LYS A 129 22.52 -9.20 -1.66
N LEU A 130 21.55 -8.42 -2.13
CA LEU A 130 21.72 -7.47 -3.24
C LEU A 130 22.27 -6.10 -2.80
N ALA A 131 22.70 -5.99 -1.55
CA ALA A 131 23.28 -4.79 -0.95
C ALA A 131 22.31 -3.58 -0.85
N PHE A 132 21.03 -3.86 -0.70
CA PHE A 132 20.06 -2.82 -0.32
C PHE A 132 20.13 -2.50 1.17
N SER A 133 19.76 -1.28 1.54
CA SER A 133 19.70 -0.88 2.94
C SER A 133 18.70 -1.71 3.74
N ASP A 134 18.84 -1.72 5.06
CA ASP A 134 17.85 -2.35 5.94
C ASP A 134 16.45 -1.76 5.73
N ASN A 135 16.34 -0.45 5.58
CA ASN A 135 15.08 0.23 5.34
C ASN A 135 14.42 -0.24 4.03
N MET A 136 15.15 -0.24 2.93
CA MET A 136 14.62 -0.68 1.63
C MET A 136 14.22 -2.16 1.67
N SER A 137 15.00 -2.99 2.33
CA SER A 137 14.73 -4.43 2.49
C SER A 137 13.47 -4.68 3.34
N LEU A 138 13.26 -3.92 4.41
CA LEU A 138 12.05 -3.99 5.23
C LEU A 138 10.83 -3.45 4.49
N LEU A 139 10.96 -2.35 3.75
CA LEU A 139 9.86 -1.81 2.93
C LEU A 139 9.45 -2.79 1.84
N MET A 140 10.41 -3.43 1.19
CA MET A 140 10.14 -4.46 0.18
C MET A 140 9.44 -5.67 0.80
N ALA A 141 9.90 -6.11 1.97
CA ALA A 141 9.30 -7.22 2.69
C ALA A 141 7.84 -6.94 3.06
N GLY A 142 7.57 -5.82 3.69
CA GLY A 142 6.21 -5.43 4.08
C GLY A 142 5.30 -5.09 2.91
N GLY A 143 5.82 -4.44 1.89
CA GLY A 143 5.08 -4.09 0.69
C GLY A 143 4.57 -5.32 -0.07
N ASN A 144 5.40 -6.33 -0.24
CA ASN A 144 5.00 -7.58 -0.89
C ASN A 144 4.14 -8.47 0.01
N ALA A 145 4.42 -8.51 1.29
CA ALA A 145 3.71 -9.38 2.22
C ALA A 145 2.29 -8.89 2.55
N VAL A 146 2.08 -7.59 2.62
CA VAL A 146 0.81 -7.02 3.10
C VAL A 146 -0.02 -6.41 1.97
N CYS A 147 0.16 -5.13 1.67
CA CYS A 147 -0.74 -4.42 0.76
C CYS A 147 -0.06 -3.37 -0.13
N GLY A 148 1.19 -3.58 -0.46
CA GLY A 148 1.93 -2.74 -1.39
C GLY A 148 2.24 -1.35 -0.84
N SER A 149 1.86 -0.32 -1.57
CA SER A 149 2.14 1.07 -1.22
C SER A 149 1.56 1.50 0.13
N SER A 150 0.40 1.00 0.50
CA SER A 150 -0.21 1.27 1.82
C SER A 150 0.64 0.73 2.96
N ALA A 151 1.15 -0.48 2.83
CA ALA A 151 2.06 -1.08 3.81
C ALA A 151 3.37 -0.31 3.90
N ILE A 152 3.95 0.06 2.78
CA ILE A 152 5.19 0.83 2.73
C ILE A 152 5.00 2.19 3.39
N ALA A 153 3.89 2.87 3.12
CA ALA A 153 3.55 4.15 3.74
C ALA A 153 3.40 4.04 5.27
N SER A 154 2.88 2.91 5.75
CA SER A 154 2.73 2.62 7.19
C SER A 154 4.05 2.25 7.87
N ILE A 155 4.87 1.46 7.21
CA ILE A 155 6.13 0.94 7.75
C ILE A 155 7.22 2.02 7.76
N ALA A 156 7.27 2.86 6.72
CA ALA A 156 8.34 3.85 6.55
C ALA A 156 8.55 4.75 7.78
N PRO A 157 7.52 5.35 8.40
CA PRO A 157 7.70 6.13 9.63
C PRO A 157 8.19 5.28 10.81
N ALA A 158 7.70 4.05 10.94
CA ALA A 158 8.06 3.16 12.05
C ALA A 158 9.54 2.73 12.02
N ILE A 159 10.14 2.66 10.86
CA ILE A 159 11.56 2.30 10.67
C ILE A 159 12.43 3.51 10.32
N GLN A 160 11.87 4.71 10.30
CA GLN A 160 12.55 5.96 9.95
C GLN A 160 13.20 5.91 8.56
N ALA A 161 12.53 5.32 7.59
CA ALA A 161 12.92 5.35 6.19
C ALA A 161 12.74 6.74 5.60
N ASP A 162 13.65 7.14 4.73
CA ASP A 162 13.53 8.43 4.03
C ASP A 162 12.54 8.36 2.85
N GLU A 163 12.17 9.54 2.35
CA GLU A 163 11.19 9.67 1.26
C GLU A 163 11.69 9.07 -0.06
N GLU A 164 12.99 9.11 -0.31
CA GLU A 164 13.59 8.54 -1.52
C GLU A 164 13.54 7.01 -1.50
N GLU A 165 13.94 6.38 -0.40
CA GLU A 165 13.85 4.94 -0.20
C GLU A 165 12.41 4.45 -0.34
N LYS A 166 11.49 5.13 0.32
CA LYS A 166 10.04 4.87 0.27
C LYS A 166 9.51 4.94 -1.18
N GLY A 167 9.80 6.01 -1.90
CA GLY A 167 9.34 6.21 -3.28
C GLY A 167 9.87 5.15 -4.25
N GLN A 168 11.14 4.81 -4.15
CA GLN A 168 11.77 3.79 -4.98
C GLN A 168 11.15 2.41 -4.78
N ILE A 169 10.94 2.01 -3.54
CA ILE A 169 10.35 0.70 -3.24
C ILE A 169 8.86 0.65 -3.59
N ILE A 170 8.11 1.71 -3.37
CA ILE A 170 6.71 1.80 -3.83
C ILE A 170 6.62 1.55 -5.33
N THR A 171 7.49 2.18 -6.11
CA THR A 171 7.55 1.97 -7.57
C THR A 171 7.80 0.52 -7.93
N LEU A 172 8.84 -0.05 -7.34
CA LEU A 172 9.24 -1.43 -7.62
C LEU A 172 8.12 -2.41 -7.29
N VAL A 173 7.51 -2.27 -6.11
CA VAL A 173 6.40 -3.12 -5.66
C VAL A 173 5.17 -2.98 -6.56
N ASN A 174 4.84 -1.77 -6.97
CA ASN A 174 3.70 -1.53 -7.85
C ASN A 174 3.93 -2.07 -9.26
N LEU A 175 5.12 -1.94 -9.80
CA LEU A 175 5.48 -2.54 -11.10
C LEU A 175 5.44 -4.06 -11.05
N LEU A 176 6.01 -4.65 -10.00
CA LEU A 176 5.94 -6.09 -9.77
C LEU A 176 4.49 -6.55 -9.66
N GLY A 177 3.68 -5.85 -8.88
CA GLY A 177 2.26 -6.13 -8.73
C GLY A 177 1.48 -6.06 -10.04
N THR A 178 1.82 -5.13 -10.93
CA THR A 178 1.21 -5.03 -12.26
C THR A 178 1.54 -6.26 -13.12
N VAL A 179 2.80 -6.67 -13.12
CA VAL A 179 3.22 -7.88 -13.87
C VAL A 179 2.49 -9.11 -13.32
N LEU A 180 2.45 -9.29 -12.02
CA LEU A 180 1.76 -10.42 -11.39
C LEU A 180 0.24 -10.36 -11.59
N MET A 181 -0.36 -9.18 -11.56
CA MET A 181 -1.79 -8.99 -11.83
C MET A 181 -2.20 -9.57 -13.19
N LEU A 182 -1.37 -9.39 -14.20
CA LEU A 182 -1.63 -9.88 -15.55
C LEU A 182 -1.26 -11.35 -15.73
N THR A 183 -0.28 -11.85 -15.01
CA THR A 183 0.25 -13.22 -15.17
C THR A 183 -0.44 -14.25 -14.28
N LEU A 184 -0.85 -13.90 -13.08
CA LEU A 184 -1.43 -14.84 -12.11
C LEU A 184 -2.77 -15.46 -12.55
N PRO A 185 -3.68 -14.76 -13.22
CA PRO A 185 -4.89 -15.41 -13.73
C PRO A 185 -4.57 -16.57 -14.68
N ILE A 186 -3.61 -16.38 -15.55
CA ILE A 186 -3.16 -17.39 -16.53
C ILE A 186 -2.45 -18.54 -15.80
N LEU A 187 -1.47 -18.22 -14.94
CA LEU A 187 -0.72 -19.21 -14.18
C LEU A 187 -1.62 -20.04 -13.27
N SER A 188 -2.54 -19.41 -12.57
CA SER A 188 -3.49 -20.10 -11.69
C SER A 188 -4.42 -21.03 -12.47
N GLY A 189 -4.83 -20.63 -13.67
CA GLY A 189 -5.63 -21.46 -14.57
C GLY A 189 -4.90 -22.71 -15.02
N ILE A 190 -3.61 -22.59 -15.35
CA ILE A 190 -2.76 -23.71 -15.75
C ILE A 190 -2.56 -24.69 -14.59
N LEU A 191 -2.28 -24.17 -13.39
CA LEU A 191 -1.94 -24.98 -12.22
C LEU A 191 -3.16 -25.62 -11.55
N TYR A 192 -4.26 -24.88 -11.44
CA TYR A 192 -5.41 -25.27 -10.62
C TYR A 192 -6.69 -25.52 -11.40
N GLY A 193 -6.73 -25.14 -12.68
CA GLY A 193 -7.89 -25.39 -13.54
C GLY A 193 -9.17 -24.76 -12.99
N THR A 194 -10.12 -25.61 -12.58
CA THR A 194 -11.41 -25.19 -12.04
C THR A 194 -11.42 -25.00 -10.51
N ASN A 195 -10.32 -25.26 -9.83
CA ASN A 195 -10.21 -25.07 -8.39
C ASN A 195 -10.17 -23.58 -8.03
N LEU A 196 -11.35 -22.99 -7.84
CA LEU A 196 -11.51 -21.56 -7.62
C LEU A 196 -10.88 -21.08 -6.32
N LEU A 197 -10.94 -21.87 -5.25
CA LEU A 197 -10.35 -21.53 -3.97
C LEU A 197 -8.82 -21.41 -4.07
N ALA A 198 -8.15 -22.36 -4.70
CA ALA A 198 -6.71 -22.32 -4.91
C ALA A 198 -6.29 -21.14 -5.80
N ARG A 199 -7.02 -20.89 -6.88
CA ARG A 199 -6.77 -19.74 -7.76
C ARG A 199 -6.92 -18.41 -7.01
N SER A 200 -7.97 -18.28 -6.21
CA SER A 200 -8.26 -17.10 -5.41
C SER A 200 -7.25 -16.90 -4.29
N ALA A 201 -6.80 -17.98 -3.66
CA ALA A 201 -5.77 -17.95 -2.63
C ALA A 201 -4.41 -17.49 -3.20
N LEU A 202 -4.04 -17.98 -4.37
CA LEU A 202 -2.82 -17.54 -5.05
C LEU A 202 -2.88 -16.05 -5.36
N ILE A 203 -3.97 -15.57 -5.93
CA ILE A 203 -4.14 -14.16 -6.29
C ILE A 203 -4.18 -13.27 -5.06
N GLY A 204 -5.07 -13.55 -4.11
CA GLY A 204 -5.24 -12.75 -2.90
C GLY A 204 -4.08 -12.84 -1.92
N GLY A 205 -3.38 -13.96 -1.91
CA GLY A 205 -2.23 -14.21 -1.04
C GLY A 205 -0.92 -13.61 -1.53
N THR A 206 -0.81 -13.24 -2.79
CA THR A 206 0.43 -12.75 -3.39
C THR A 206 0.38 -11.32 -3.89
N LEU A 207 -0.70 -10.89 -4.54
CA LEU A 207 -0.78 -9.54 -5.11
C LEU A 207 -0.71 -8.44 -4.05
N GLN A 208 -0.09 -7.34 -4.43
CA GLN A 208 0.28 -6.26 -3.53
C GLN A 208 -0.89 -5.35 -3.18
N SER A 209 -1.63 -4.84 -4.16
CA SER A 209 -2.72 -3.89 -3.89
C SER A 209 -4.11 -4.53 -4.03
N VAL A 210 -5.09 -3.93 -3.35
CA VAL A 210 -6.51 -4.32 -3.47
C VAL A 210 -6.98 -4.21 -4.92
N GLY A 211 -6.62 -3.14 -5.61
CA GLY A 211 -6.98 -2.93 -7.02
C GLY A 211 -6.43 -4.04 -7.93
N GLN A 212 -5.19 -4.45 -7.71
CA GLN A 212 -4.57 -5.54 -8.45
C GLN A 212 -5.24 -6.89 -8.18
N VAL A 213 -5.62 -7.16 -6.93
CA VAL A 213 -6.35 -8.37 -6.56
C VAL A 213 -7.70 -8.41 -7.26
N VAL A 214 -8.46 -7.33 -7.21
CA VAL A 214 -9.77 -7.24 -7.85
C VAL A 214 -9.65 -7.41 -9.36
N ALA A 215 -8.73 -6.72 -10.00
CA ALA A 215 -8.50 -6.82 -11.43
C ALA A 215 -8.10 -8.23 -11.85
N SER A 216 -7.16 -8.83 -11.16
CA SER A 216 -6.68 -10.18 -11.44
C SER A 216 -7.76 -11.25 -11.24
N ALA A 217 -8.50 -11.17 -10.13
CA ALA A 217 -9.58 -12.11 -9.83
C ALA A 217 -10.75 -11.98 -10.82
N ASN A 218 -11.07 -10.78 -11.29
CA ASN A 218 -12.09 -10.57 -12.34
C ASN A 218 -11.73 -11.25 -13.65
N MET A 219 -10.44 -11.40 -13.97
CA MET A 219 -10.01 -12.16 -15.16
C MET A 219 -10.29 -13.66 -15.02
N VAL A 220 -10.51 -14.14 -13.81
CA VAL A 220 -10.94 -15.52 -13.55
C VAL A 220 -12.46 -15.62 -13.63
N ASN A 221 -13.16 -15.07 -12.68
CA ASN A 221 -14.63 -14.86 -12.65
C ASN A 221 -15.05 -14.02 -11.44
N GLU A 222 -16.34 -13.68 -11.32
CA GLU A 222 -16.86 -12.86 -10.22
C GLU A 222 -16.73 -13.53 -8.85
N ASN A 223 -16.90 -14.84 -8.78
CA ASN A 223 -16.77 -15.57 -7.51
C ASN A 223 -15.34 -15.57 -6.99
N ALA A 224 -14.36 -15.55 -7.88
CA ALA A 224 -12.95 -15.42 -7.53
C ALA A 224 -12.64 -14.08 -6.85
N VAL A 225 -13.33 -13.01 -7.22
CA VAL A 225 -13.14 -11.68 -6.61
C VAL A 225 -13.44 -11.74 -5.11
N GLN A 226 -14.57 -12.31 -4.73
CA GLN A 226 -14.95 -12.42 -3.32
C GLN A 226 -13.95 -13.25 -2.53
N LEU A 227 -13.57 -14.41 -3.01
CA LEU A 227 -12.62 -15.30 -2.35
C LEU A 227 -11.21 -14.68 -2.27
N ALA A 228 -10.71 -14.11 -3.35
CA ALA A 228 -9.40 -13.46 -3.38
C ALA A 228 -9.36 -12.26 -2.42
N MET A 229 -10.45 -11.50 -2.32
CA MET A 229 -10.57 -10.38 -1.40
C MET A 229 -10.54 -10.83 0.06
N LEU A 230 -11.10 -11.97 0.41
CA LEU A 230 -11.00 -12.51 1.77
C LEU A 230 -9.54 -12.75 2.18
N PHE A 231 -8.75 -13.35 1.30
CA PHE A 231 -7.31 -13.55 1.53
C PHE A 231 -6.57 -12.21 1.65
N LYS A 232 -6.89 -11.26 0.78
CA LYS A 232 -6.28 -9.91 0.83
C LYS A 232 -6.62 -9.15 2.11
N ILE A 233 -7.87 -9.20 2.53
CA ILE A 233 -8.35 -8.55 3.76
C ILE A 233 -7.61 -9.09 4.98
N MET A 234 -7.40 -10.39 5.05
CA MET A 234 -6.62 -11.03 6.13
C MET A 234 -5.21 -10.45 6.21
N ARG A 235 -4.56 -10.24 5.08
CA ARG A 235 -3.23 -9.61 5.01
C ARG A 235 -3.28 -8.17 5.52
N ILE A 236 -4.28 -7.41 5.12
CA ILE A 236 -4.45 -6.01 5.53
C ILE A 236 -4.65 -5.90 7.05
N VAL A 237 -5.45 -6.76 7.64
CA VAL A 237 -5.67 -6.77 9.10
C VAL A 237 -4.35 -7.00 9.86
N LEU A 238 -3.45 -7.80 9.31
CA LEU A 238 -2.15 -8.09 9.91
C LEU A 238 -1.12 -6.95 9.73
N LEU A 239 -1.46 -5.90 9.00
CA LEU A 239 -0.58 -4.74 8.78
C LEU A 239 -0.10 -4.14 10.11
N VAL A 240 -0.99 -4.02 11.09
CA VAL A 240 -0.67 -3.48 12.42
C VAL A 240 0.46 -4.27 13.07
N ALA A 241 0.37 -5.60 13.04
CA ALA A 241 1.40 -6.48 13.60
C ALA A 241 2.74 -6.33 12.86
N VAL A 242 2.70 -6.23 11.53
CA VAL A 242 3.91 -6.06 10.70
C VAL A 242 4.60 -4.74 11.01
N VAL A 243 3.85 -3.65 11.06
CA VAL A 243 4.39 -2.31 11.38
C VAL A 243 5.06 -2.32 12.75
N TYR A 244 4.40 -2.88 13.75
CA TYR A 244 4.93 -2.98 15.10
C TYR A 244 6.23 -3.82 15.15
N LEU A 245 6.21 -5.01 14.55
CA LEU A 245 7.38 -5.91 14.54
C LEU A 245 8.57 -5.31 13.79
N PHE A 246 8.33 -4.63 12.68
CA PHE A 246 9.40 -3.99 11.90
C PHE A 246 10.00 -2.80 12.65
N GLY A 247 9.17 -2.01 13.33
CA GLY A 247 9.63 -0.94 14.19
C GLY A 247 10.53 -1.46 15.31
N ARG A 248 10.10 -2.52 15.98
CA ARG A 248 10.90 -3.20 17.03
C ARG A 248 12.20 -3.76 16.50
N PHE A 249 12.16 -4.45 15.40
CA PHE A 249 13.35 -5.03 14.75
C PHE A 249 14.39 -3.97 14.39
N LYS A 250 13.96 -2.87 13.79
CA LYS A 250 14.85 -1.77 13.40
C LYS A 250 15.48 -1.09 14.62
N GLN A 251 14.73 -0.90 15.69
CA GLN A 251 15.21 -0.31 16.94
C GLN A 251 16.25 -1.16 17.62
N SER A 252 16.02 -2.46 17.72
CA SER A 252 16.98 -3.36 18.36
C SER A 252 18.33 -3.41 17.64
N LYS A 253 18.35 -3.12 16.32
CA LYS A 253 19.57 -3.01 15.52
C LYS A 253 20.31 -1.71 15.68
N THR A 254 19.61 -0.61 15.99
CA THR A 254 20.19 0.74 16.01
C THR A 254 20.47 1.27 17.43
N ALA A 255 19.88 0.66 18.46
CA ALA A 255 20.09 1.07 19.84
C ALA A 255 21.44 0.59 20.38
N GLU A 256 22.26 1.52 20.89
CA GLU A 256 23.55 1.24 21.49
C GLU A 256 23.45 0.92 23.00
N SER A 257 22.34 1.30 23.65
CA SER A 257 22.08 1.09 25.07
C SER A 257 20.63 0.70 25.34
N GLU A 258 20.39 0.02 26.51
CA GLU A 258 19.05 -0.34 26.94
C GLU A 258 18.12 0.85 27.13
N ALA A 259 18.66 1.99 27.60
CA ALA A 259 17.91 3.22 27.78
C ALA A 259 17.50 3.83 26.43
N GLU A 260 18.39 3.85 25.44
CA GLU A 260 18.13 4.24 24.07
C GLU A 260 17.09 3.35 23.42
N LEU A 261 17.20 2.03 23.63
CA LEU A 261 16.23 1.03 23.15
C LEU A 261 14.83 1.30 23.72
N VAL A 262 14.71 1.60 25.02
CA VAL A 262 13.44 1.91 25.68
C VAL A 262 12.83 3.22 25.16
N GLU A 263 13.64 4.25 24.95
CA GLU A 263 13.18 5.55 24.45
C GLU A 263 12.75 5.44 22.98
N VAL A 264 13.52 4.81 22.14
CA VAL A 264 13.22 4.56 20.74
C VAL A 264 12.01 3.63 20.63
N THR A 265 11.88 2.62 21.46
CA THR A 265 10.70 1.74 21.53
C THR A 265 9.43 2.51 21.87
N LYS A 266 9.49 3.48 22.80
CA LYS A 266 8.36 4.37 23.11
C LYS A 266 7.96 5.27 21.96
N LYS A 267 8.93 5.80 21.19
CA LYS A 267 8.67 6.64 20.01
C LYS A 267 8.08 5.88 18.83
N SER A 268 8.52 4.66 18.56
CA SER A 268 8.10 3.89 17.37
C SER A 268 7.05 2.84 17.68
N SER A 269 6.71 2.58 18.93
CA SER A 269 5.53 1.79 19.30
C SER A 269 4.23 2.56 19.10
N ALA A 270 4.30 3.87 18.82
CA ALA A 270 3.16 4.65 18.38
C ALA A 270 2.82 4.23 16.94
N LEU A 271 1.74 3.48 16.80
CA LEU A 271 1.19 3.13 15.50
C LEU A 271 0.78 4.43 14.77
N PRO A 272 0.96 4.52 13.44
CA PRO A 272 0.44 5.62 12.66
C PRO A 272 -1.07 5.78 12.88
N TRP A 273 -1.56 7.02 12.91
CA TRP A 273 -2.96 7.32 13.21
C TRP A 273 -3.94 6.57 12.30
N TYR A 274 -3.61 6.41 11.04
CA TYR A 274 -4.50 5.76 10.06
C TYR A 274 -4.55 4.25 10.23
N VAL A 275 -3.51 3.62 10.74
CA VAL A 275 -3.53 2.19 11.10
C VAL A 275 -4.47 1.96 12.28
N VAL A 276 -4.39 2.81 13.30
CA VAL A 276 -5.33 2.81 14.44
C VAL A 276 -6.75 3.08 13.96
N GLY A 277 -6.93 4.07 13.09
CA GLY A 277 -8.22 4.41 12.49
C GLY A 277 -8.82 3.24 11.70
N PHE A 278 -8.03 2.56 10.89
CA PHE A 278 -8.44 1.35 10.18
C PHE A 278 -8.94 0.28 11.14
N PHE A 279 -8.17 0.00 12.18
CA PHE A 279 -8.51 -1.02 13.17
C PHE A 279 -9.80 -0.67 13.93
N ILE A 280 -9.95 0.58 14.36
CA ILE A 280 -11.18 1.06 15.02
C ILE A 280 -12.37 0.92 14.09
N ALA A 281 -12.26 1.33 12.83
CA ALA A 281 -13.33 1.19 11.84
C ALA A 281 -13.71 -0.26 11.61
N CYS A 282 -12.75 -1.17 11.56
CA CYS A 282 -12.95 -2.60 11.43
C CYS A 282 -13.71 -3.19 12.64
N VAL A 283 -13.32 -2.80 13.87
CA VAL A 283 -13.98 -3.23 15.11
C VAL A 283 -15.42 -2.74 15.13
N PHE A 284 -15.67 -1.47 14.85
CA PHE A 284 -17.03 -0.91 14.79
C PHE A 284 -17.88 -1.60 13.74
N ASN A 285 -17.34 -1.83 12.55
CA ASN A 285 -18.07 -2.53 11.50
C ASN A 285 -18.37 -3.99 11.90
N SER A 286 -17.49 -4.64 12.62
CA SER A 286 -17.69 -6.01 13.14
C SER A 286 -18.80 -6.08 14.20
N LEU A 287 -18.92 -5.06 15.05
CA LEU A 287 -19.90 -5.01 16.14
C LEU A 287 -21.28 -4.53 15.68
N ILE A 288 -21.33 -3.48 14.85
CA ILE A 288 -22.56 -2.78 14.48
C ILE A 288 -23.06 -3.20 13.10
N HIS A 289 -22.19 -3.69 12.21
CA HIS A 289 -22.48 -3.94 10.79
C HIS A 289 -22.98 -2.69 10.07
N PHE A 290 -22.07 -1.86 9.58
CA PHE A 290 -22.43 -0.64 8.86
C PHE A 290 -23.42 -0.92 7.73
N PRO A 291 -24.44 -0.05 7.53
CA PRO A 291 -25.33 -0.15 6.39
C PRO A 291 -24.55 -0.17 5.06
N VAL A 292 -25.11 -0.85 4.06
CA VAL A 292 -24.50 -0.94 2.73
C VAL A 292 -24.16 0.43 2.14
N VAL A 293 -25.01 1.43 2.39
CA VAL A 293 -24.78 2.82 1.95
C VAL A 293 -23.48 3.39 2.51
N ILE A 294 -23.18 3.16 3.79
CA ILE A 294 -21.94 3.62 4.43
C ILE A 294 -20.73 2.90 3.83
N SER A 295 -20.81 1.58 3.67
CA SER A 295 -19.72 0.78 3.08
C SER A 295 -19.45 1.16 1.63
N GLU A 296 -20.47 1.34 0.82
CA GLU A 296 -20.33 1.76 -0.57
C GLU A 296 -19.76 3.17 -0.71
N THR A 297 -20.23 4.11 0.12
CA THR A 297 -19.72 5.48 0.14
C THR A 297 -18.27 5.51 0.57
N ALA A 298 -17.90 4.78 1.62
CA ALA A 298 -16.53 4.65 2.08
C ALA A 298 -15.63 4.02 1.01
N HIS A 299 -16.09 2.98 0.34
CA HIS A 299 -15.37 2.34 -0.76
C HIS A 299 -15.16 3.29 -1.95
N PHE A 300 -16.16 4.07 -2.30
CA PHE A 300 -16.08 5.07 -3.36
C PHE A 300 -14.98 6.11 -3.07
N PHE A 301 -14.99 6.71 -1.88
CA PHE A 301 -13.97 7.69 -1.49
C PHE A 301 -12.58 7.05 -1.33
N SER A 302 -12.51 5.87 -0.73
CA SER A 302 -11.25 5.12 -0.60
C SER A 302 -10.62 4.85 -1.96
N SER A 303 -11.40 4.41 -2.93
CA SER A 303 -10.94 4.15 -4.29
C SER A 303 -10.41 5.43 -4.98
N TRP A 304 -11.14 6.53 -4.88
CA TRP A 304 -10.70 7.80 -5.45
C TRP A 304 -9.43 8.34 -4.80
N PHE A 305 -9.34 8.25 -3.48
CA PHE A 305 -8.13 8.65 -2.74
C PHE A 305 -6.93 7.78 -3.11
N GLU A 306 -7.13 6.48 -3.21
CA GLU A 306 -6.06 5.55 -3.63
C GLU A 306 -5.59 5.84 -5.05
N ILE A 307 -6.50 6.00 -6.00
CA ILE A 307 -6.15 6.26 -7.40
C ILE A 307 -5.42 7.61 -7.53
N THR A 308 -5.87 8.65 -6.85
CA THR A 308 -5.22 9.96 -6.83
C THR A 308 -3.83 9.87 -6.18
N ALA A 309 -3.70 9.14 -5.09
CA ALA A 309 -2.41 8.90 -4.44
C ALA A 309 -1.43 8.16 -5.35
N LEU A 310 -1.90 7.13 -6.07
CA LEU A 310 -1.07 6.40 -7.03
C LEU A 310 -0.66 7.25 -8.23
N ALA A 311 -1.55 8.11 -8.72
CA ALA A 311 -1.22 9.09 -9.75
C ALA A 311 -0.12 10.05 -9.28
N ALA A 312 -0.22 10.55 -8.05
CA ALA A 312 0.78 11.41 -7.44
C ALA A 312 2.13 10.70 -7.26
N ILE A 313 2.13 9.46 -6.81
CA ILE A 313 3.32 8.63 -6.70
C ILE A 313 3.99 8.49 -8.07
N GLY A 314 3.21 8.17 -9.10
CA GLY A 314 3.72 8.07 -10.47
C GLY A 314 4.34 9.38 -10.97
N LEU A 315 3.66 10.50 -10.75
CA LEU A 315 4.16 11.83 -11.14
C LEU A 315 5.48 12.21 -10.45
N ARG A 316 5.69 11.74 -9.22
CA ARG A 316 6.90 12.04 -8.43
C ARG A 316 8.08 11.14 -8.78
N LEU A 317 7.88 10.06 -9.52
CA LEU A 317 8.93 9.13 -9.89
C LEU A 317 9.80 9.68 -11.01
N ASP A 318 11.10 9.69 -10.77
CA ASP A 318 12.10 10.05 -11.76
C ASP A 318 12.71 8.77 -12.35
N PHE A 319 12.34 8.46 -13.58
CA PHE A 319 12.82 7.27 -14.29
C PHE A 319 14.34 7.27 -14.51
N LYS A 320 14.95 8.45 -14.65
CA LYS A 320 16.40 8.54 -14.81
C LYS A 320 17.13 7.99 -13.60
N LYS A 321 16.66 8.32 -12.39
CA LYS A 321 17.19 7.77 -11.14
C LYS A 321 16.95 6.28 -11.03
N PHE A 322 15.79 5.82 -11.44
CA PHE A 322 15.43 4.40 -11.43
C PHE A 322 16.31 3.59 -12.39
N PHE A 323 16.53 4.05 -13.61
CA PHE A 323 17.39 3.37 -14.58
C PHE A 323 18.88 3.41 -14.22
N GLN A 324 19.35 4.40 -13.49
CA GLN A 324 20.71 4.43 -12.97
C GLN A 324 20.97 3.27 -11.99
N GLU A 325 19.95 2.86 -11.24
CA GLU A 325 20.00 1.70 -10.35
C GLU A 325 19.24 0.48 -10.93
N GLY A 326 18.70 0.59 -12.13
CA GLY A 326 17.63 -0.21 -12.69
C GLY A 326 17.87 -1.72 -12.70
N LYS A 327 19.08 -2.18 -13.02
CA LYS A 327 19.36 -3.61 -13.09
C LYS A 327 19.25 -4.28 -11.73
N ARG A 328 19.79 -3.67 -10.69
CA ARG A 328 19.72 -4.19 -9.31
C ARG A 328 18.29 -4.20 -8.77
N PHE A 329 17.52 -3.12 -9.02
CA PHE A 329 16.11 -3.04 -8.67
C PHE A 329 15.26 -4.09 -9.39
N LEU A 330 15.47 -4.25 -10.68
CA LEU A 330 14.74 -5.26 -11.47
C LEU A 330 15.03 -6.68 -10.99
N ILE A 331 16.28 -6.99 -10.70
CA ILE A 331 16.65 -8.28 -10.13
C ILE A 331 15.97 -8.50 -8.79
N TYR A 332 15.93 -7.48 -7.94
CA TYR A 332 15.25 -7.55 -6.64
C TYR A 332 13.76 -7.82 -6.81
N GLY A 333 13.06 -7.04 -7.62
CA GLY A 333 11.64 -7.22 -7.89
C GLY A 333 11.31 -8.60 -8.44
N LEU A 334 12.02 -9.03 -9.49
CA LEU A 334 11.80 -10.34 -10.12
C LEU A 334 12.11 -11.50 -9.17
N SER A 335 13.18 -11.39 -8.39
CA SER A 335 13.55 -12.43 -7.41
C SER A 335 12.52 -12.57 -6.31
N VAL A 336 12.08 -11.47 -5.71
CA VAL A 336 11.04 -11.48 -4.67
C VAL A 336 9.71 -11.96 -5.23
N GLY A 337 9.31 -11.47 -6.39
CA GLY A 337 8.07 -11.90 -7.04
C GLY A 337 8.04 -13.38 -7.34
N THR A 338 9.11 -13.90 -7.90
CA THR A 338 9.25 -15.33 -8.22
C THR A 338 9.21 -16.18 -6.94
N VAL A 339 9.98 -15.82 -5.93
CA VAL A 339 9.99 -16.53 -4.64
C VAL A 339 8.62 -16.48 -3.99
N GLN A 340 7.96 -15.35 -3.97
CA GLN A 340 6.62 -15.19 -3.38
C GLN A 340 5.59 -16.11 -4.06
N VAL A 341 5.58 -16.17 -5.37
CA VAL A 341 4.67 -17.03 -6.12
C VAL A 341 5.00 -18.51 -5.92
N VAL A 342 6.26 -18.88 -5.97
CA VAL A 342 6.70 -20.26 -5.71
C VAL A 342 6.34 -20.72 -4.31
N LEU A 343 6.56 -19.87 -3.30
CA LEU A 343 6.17 -20.17 -1.92
C LEU A 343 4.66 -20.37 -1.78
N ALA A 344 3.85 -19.53 -2.43
CA ALA A 344 2.41 -19.67 -2.41
C ALA A 344 1.96 -20.99 -3.03
N ILE A 345 2.52 -21.36 -4.16
CA ILE A 345 2.22 -22.62 -4.85
C ILE A 345 2.58 -23.82 -3.96
N LEU A 346 3.76 -23.80 -3.33
CA LEU A 346 4.19 -24.85 -2.42
C LEU A 346 3.28 -24.97 -1.19
N LEU A 347 2.90 -23.85 -0.59
CA LEU A 347 2.02 -23.81 0.58
C LEU A 347 0.60 -24.29 0.24
N LEU A 348 0.07 -23.91 -0.92
CA LEU A 348 -1.23 -24.39 -1.37
C LEU A 348 -1.23 -25.91 -1.58
N ALA A 349 -0.15 -26.46 -2.10
CA ALA A 349 0.02 -27.90 -2.21
C ALA A 349 0.11 -28.59 -0.84
N LEU A 350 0.92 -28.06 0.07
CA LEU A 350 1.11 -28.60 1.43
C LEU A 350 -0.17 -28.55 2.27
N LEU A 351 -0.94 -27.48 2.15
CA LEU A 351 -2.19 -27.28 2.89
C LEU A 351 -3.40 -27.91 2.20
N GLN A 352 -3.21 -28.56 1.08
CA GLN A 352 -4.24 -29.31 0.34
C GLN A 352 -5.43 -28.43 -0.11
N PHE A 353 -5.10 -27.27 -0.66
CA PHE A 353 -6.12 -26.43 -1.33
C PHE A 353 -6.64 -27.06 -2.61
#